data_a46298ba5a946989f18d36fb2bad3890
#
_entry.id   a46298ba5a946989f18d36fb2bad3890
#
_cell.length_a   1.000
_cell.length_b   1.000
_cell.length_c   1.000
_cell.angle_alpha   90.00
_cell.angle_beta   90.00
_cell.angle_gamma   90.00
#
_symmetry.space_group_name_H-M   'P 1'
#
loop_
_entity.id
_entity.type
_entity.pdbx_description
1 polymer ?
#
loop_
_entity_poly.entity_id
_entity_poly.type
_entity_poly.pdbx_seq_one_letter_code
_entity_poly.pdbx_strand_id
1 'polypeptide(L)'
;LTNTYKLFIVDDEILVKTQLKLLIPWEAEHLSLSGEASNGEIALSLIQNNPPDIIICDMDMPVMDGLQLCSILHEKYPRIQFIALSNYDDYQYVRGVLKLGAVDYLLKNDLTQDSITKVLKRAVEEIIDSTDQKNNALSRTPNNMEALRKDFFIGLLSGFYTDKKRIESQFKILSIDLPLTNLIPIVMEVDHYQSFSIINDLEKISVLEFSIQNICNELLTESFVGTICLISANTYALILSFDHLRSTKKRIDYITQIISHIKAALKKFLNISVSFSIGSSCSSVEELRESFKLANKSRKNKFYSTSDSLIIDASVTTHNEAITGLSSELEKKLVQNLTLGDSHLVISVLSEIFADINERKLIPNDAQMIFNDMVSMITRFCKSENLDYDTIYYNKIYPRYMIHQFETLKEIHHWFYHTFCNLVEQLNVAKEDTTSPYVKEAITLIKKNYSKNISQSELAQQIGISSNYLSSLFKSDLQIGFTEYLTNYRLSKAKMLIENGNKNFHEIVSECGFYNYNYFFKLFKKKVGMTPKEYANSLHMR
;
A
#
# COMPACT_ATOMS: atom_id res chain seq x y z
N LEU A 1 -44.84 14.54 -21.61
CA LEU A 1 -45.00 13.09 -21.80
C LEU A 1 -43.79 12.43 -21.12
N THR A 2 -44.00 11.83 -19.94
CA THR A 2 -42.94 11.06 -19.24
C THR A 2 -42.70 9.77 -20.04
N ASN A 3 -41.52 9.63 -20.64
CA ASN A 3 -41.15 8.40 -21.33
C ASN A 3 -41.03 7.26 -20.29
N THR A 4 -41.72 6.15 -20.56
CA THR A 4 -41.60 4.93 -19.75
C THR A 4 -40.54 4.02 -20.41
N TYR A 5 -39.50 3.65 -19.68
CA TYR A 5 -38.39 2.80 -20.17
C TYR A 5 -38.72 1.32 -19.98
N LYS A 6 -38.40 0.51 -20.98
CA LYS A 6 -38.64 -0.94 -20.98
C LYS A 6 -37.45 -1.67 -20.37
N LEU A 7 -37.68 -2.39 -19.30
CA LEU A 7 -36.66 -3.21 -18.62
C LEU A 7 -36.93 -4.69 -18.87
N PHE A 8 -35.85 -5.44 -19.19
CA PHE A 8 -35.89 -6.88 -19.41
C PHE A 8 -34.98 -7.60 -18.37
N ILE A 9 -35.40 -8.73 -17.80
CA ILE A 9 -34.65 -9.45 -16.79
C ILE A 9 -34.29 -10.83 -17.31
N VAL A 10 -32.98 -11.17 -17.21
CA VAL A 10 -32.43 -12.46 -17.64
C VAL A 10 -31.71 -13.11 -16.46
N ASP A 11 -32.24 -14.23 -15.99
CA ASP A 11 -31.67 -15.01 -14.88
C ASP A 11 -32.29 -16.42 -14.92
N ASP A 12 -31.49 -17.47 -14.71
CA ASP A 12 -32.02 -18.83 -14.68
C ASP A 12 -32.75 -19.17 -13.36
N GLU A 13 -32.47 -18.39 -12.30
CA GLU A 13 -33.09 -18.52 -11.00
C GLU A 13 -34.42 -17.75 -10.90
N ILE A 14 -35.53 -18.45 -10.74
CA ILE A 14 -36.89 -17.85 -10.58
C ILE A 14 -36.97 -16.94 -9.35
N LEU A 15 -36.26 -17.29 -8.27
CA LEU A 15 -36.23 -16.53 -7.02
C LEU A 15 -35.62 -15.13 -7.23
N VAL A 16 -34.49 -15.05 -7.94
CA VAL A 16 -33.79 -13.79 -8.23
C VAL A 16 -34.67 -12.88 -9.12
N LYS A 17 -35.29 -13.42 -10.17
CA LYS A 17 -36.24 -12.64 -11.00
C LYS A 17 -37.40 -12.11 -10.17
N THR A 18 -37.91 -12.92 -9.24
CA THR A 18 -39.03 -12.49 -8.35
C THR A 18 -38.56 -11.39 -7.39
N GLN A 19 -37.37 -11.53 -6.80
CA GLN A 19 -36.79 -10.54 -5.92
C GLN A 19 -36.54 -9.20 -6.65
N LEU A 20 -35.96 -9.23 -7.84
CA LEU A 20 -35.77 -8.02 -8.67
C LEU A 20 -37.10 -7.33 -8.95
N LYS A 21 -38.15 -8.07 -9.35
CA LYS A 21 -39.47 -7.51 -9.62
C LYS A 21 -40.10 -6.83 -8.40
N LEU A 22 -39.81 -7.33 -7.18
CA LEU A 22 -40.31 -6.74 -5.93
C LEU A 22 -39.51 -5.50 -5.49
N LEU A 23 -38.22 -5.49 -5.74
CA LEU A 23 -37.31 -4.42 -5.29
C LEU A 23 -37.25 -3.23 -6.26
N ILE A 24 -37.52 -3.42 -7.54
CA ILE A 24 -37.48 -2.36 -8.54
C ILE A 24 -38.65 -1.38 -8.32
N PRO A 25 -38.38 -0.08 -8.15
CA PRO A 25 -39.43 0.94 -7.98
C PRO A 25 -40.04 1.37 -9.33
N TRP A 26 -40.83 0.51 -9.93
CA TRP A 26 -41.37 0.63 -11.29
C TRP A 26 -41.98 1.99 -11.63
N GLU A 27 -42.87 2.48 -10.79
CA GLU A 27 -43.59 3.75 -11.02
C GLU A 27 -42.69 4.97 -10.76
N ALA A 28 -41.88 4.92 -9.69
CA ALA A 28 -41.02 6.04 -9.30
C ALA A 28 -39.90 6.32 -10.31
N GLU A 29 -39.40 5.31 -10.97
CA GLU A 29 -38.33 5.44 -11.98
C GLU A 29 -38.88 5.34 -13.42
N HIS A 30 -40.18 5.41 -13.61
CA HIS A 30 -40.83 5.33 -14.94
C HIS A 30 -40.40 4.09 -15.75
N LEU A 31 -40.38 2.93 -15.11
CA LEU A 31 -39.97 1.66 -15.71
C LEU A 31 -41.16 0.75 -15.97
N SER A 32 -41.06 -0.09 -16.99
CA SER A 32 -42.03 -1.14 -17.29
C SER A 32 -41.33 -2.44 -17.65
N LEU A 33 -41.81 -3.57 -17.13
CA LEU A 33 -41.27 -4.89 -17.45
C LEU A 33 -41.66 -5.26 -18.90
N SER A 34 -40.66 -5.40 -19.78
CA SER A 34 -40.89 -5.79 -21.19
C SER A 34 -40.82 -7.31 -21.41
N GLY A 35 -40.20 -8.05 -20.50
CA GLY A 35 -40.14 -9.49 -20.54
C GLY A 35 -39.09 -10.06 -19.59
N GLU A 36 -39.03 -11.39 -19.54
CA GLU A 36 -38.02 -12.14 -18.76
C GLU A 36 -37.59 -13.40 -19.52
N ALA A 37 -36.34 -13.83 -19.29
CA ALA A 37 -35.80 -15.05 -19.86
C ALA A 37 -34.98 -15.82 -18.80
N SER A 38 -34.73 -17.11 -19.08
CA SER A 38 -33.92 -17.99 -18.22
C SER A 38 -32.52 -18.26 -18.74
N ASN A 39 -32.15 -17.75 -19.90
CA ASN A 39 -30.80 -17.80 -20.48
C ASN A 39 -30.67 -16.79 -21.62
N GLY A 40 -29.43 -16.59 -22.11
CA GLY A 40 -29.15 -15.62 -23.16
C GLY A 40 -29.80 -15.93 -24.52
N GLU A 41 -30.00 -17.21 -24.89
CA GLU A 41 -30.59 -17.60 -26.16
C GLU A 41 -32.08 -17.24 -26.23
N ILE A 42 -32.81 -17.55 -25.17
CA ILE A 42 -34.23 -17.17 -25.02
C ILE A 42 -34.36 -15.64 -25.00
N ALA A 43 -33.46 -14.97 -24.25
CA ALA A 43 -33.46 -13.51 -24.21
C ALA A 43 -33.27 -12.91 -25.60
N LEU A 44 -32.31 -13.37 -26.38
CA LEU A 44 -32.07 -12.89 -27.76
C LEU A 44 -33.31 -13.07 -28.65
N SER A 45 -33.98 -14.23 -28.59
CA SER A 45 -35.16 -14.50 -29.39
C SER A 45 -36.32 -13.55 -29.07
N LEU A 46 -36.50 -13.18 -27.81
CA LEU A 46 -37.54 -12.26 -27.36
C LEU A 46 -37.18 -10.79 -27.68
N ILE A 47 -35.94 -10.40 -27.51
CA ILE A 47 -35.41 -9.06 -27.78
C ILE A 47 -35.51 -8.70 -29.27
N GLN A 48 -35.36 -9.64 -30.18
CA GLN A 48 -35.50 -9.41 -31.62
C GLN A 48 -36.90 -8.85 -31.99
N ASN A 49 -37.93 -9.28 -31.28
CA ASN A 49 -39.31 -8.85 -31.56
C ASN A 49 -39.71 -7.58 -30.78
N ASN A 50 -39.16 -7.35 -29.62
CA ASN A 50 -39.48 -6.20 -28.76
C ASN A 50 -38.23 -5.77 -27.98
N PRO A 51 -37.33 -4.98 -28.58
CA PRO A 51 -36.11 -4.53 -27.93
C PRO A 51 -36.42 -3.71 -26.66
N PRO A 52 -35.83 -4.05 -25.50
CA PRO A 52 -35.92 -3.24 -24.30
C PRO A 52 -34.93 -2.06 -24.35
N ASP A 53 -35.12 -1.11 -23.42
CA ASP A 53 -34.18 -0.02 -23.20
C ASP A 53 -33.04 -0.43 -22.25
N ILE A 54 -33.38 -1.24 -21.22
CA ILE A 54 -32.46 -1.70 -20.19
C ILE A 54 -32.58 -3.22 -20.01
N ILE A 55 -31.44 -3.90 -19.82
CA ILE A 55 -31.39 -5.34 -19.47
C ILE A 55 -30.62 -5.50 -18.16
N ILE A 56 -31.21 -6.26 -17.22
CA ILE A 56 -30.47 -6.82 -16.07
C ILE A 56 -30.25 -8.30 -16.38
N CYS A 57 -28.99 -8.73 -16.43
CA CYS A 57 -28.63 -10.08 -16.84
C CYS A 57 -27.66 -10.75 -15.89
N ASP A 58 -27.97 -11.98 -15.48
CA ASP A 58 -27.03 -12.84 -14.80
C ASP A 58 -25.85 -13.19 -15.70
N MET A 59 -24.67 -13.31 -15.09
CA MET A 59 -23.44 -13.64 -15.79
C MET A 59 -23.25 -15.14 -15.98
N ASP A 60 -23.71 -15.96 -15.05
CA ASP A 60 -23.54 -17.41 -15.06
C ASP A 60 -24.86 -18.14 -15.34
N MET A 61 -25.13 -18.39 -16.60
CA MET A 61 -26.37 -19.07 -17.05
C MET A 61 -26.05 -20.21 -18.02
N PRO A 62 -26.90 -21.27 -18.00
CA PRO A 62 -26.75 -22.36 -18.96
C PRO A 62 -27.07 -21.93 -20.38
N VAL A 63 -26.52 -22.66 -21.37
CA VAL A 63 -26.73 -22.52 -22.82
C VAL A 63 -26.02 -21.30 -23.43
N MET A 64 -26.33 -20.09 -22.97
CA MET A 64 -25.66 -18.84 -23.35
C MET A 64 -25.53 -17.98 -22.10
N ASP A 65 -24.28 -17.70 -21.72
CA ASP A 65 -23.94 -16.88 -20.55
C ASP A 65 -24.16 -15.38 -20.79
N GLY A 66 -24.11 -14.60 -19.71
CA GLY A 66 -24.34 -13.15 -19.76
C GLY A 66 -23.27 -12.41 -20.56
N LEU A 67 -22.02 -12.90 -20.60
CA LEU A 67 -20.95 -12.26 -21.35
C LEU A 67 -21.18 -12.43 -22.86
N GLN A 68 -21.58 -13.62 -23.29
CA GLN A 68 -21.91 -13.90 -24.69
C GLN A 68 -23.13 -13.07 -25.13
N LEU A 69 -24.17 -13.00 -24.30
CA LEU A 69 -25.33 -12.17 -24.57
C LEU A 69 -24.95 -10.69 -24.69
N CYS A 70 -24.18 -10.16 -23.75
CA CYS A 70 -23.71 -8.77 -23.78
C CYS A 70 -22.92 -8.46 -25.05
N SER A 71 -22.01 -9.35 -25.47
CA SER A 71 -21.24 -9.17 -26.71
C SER A 71 -22.13 -9.05 -27.94
N ILE A 72 -23.14 -9.92 -28.07
CA ILE A 72 -24.09 -9.91 -29.20
C ILE A 72 -24.96 -8.65 -29.17
N LEU A 73 -25.43 -8.24 -27.98
CA LEU A 73 -26.25 -7.05 -27.82
C LEU A 73 -25.46 -5.78 -28.13
N HIS A 74 -24.21 -5.69 -27.68
CA HIS A 74 -23.34 -4.57 -28.00
C HIS A 74 -23.13 -4.37 -29.52
N GLU A 75 -22.99 -5.48 -30.26
CA GLU A 75 -22.84 -5.44 -31.72
C GLU A 75 -24.13 -5.11 -32.46
N LYS A 76 -25.23 -5.77 -32.07
CA LYS A 76 -26.50 -5.70 -32.86
C LYS A 76 -27.49 -4.64 -32.35
N TYR A 77 -27.45 -4.34 -31.04
CA TYR A 77 -28.40 -3.44 -30.37
C TYR A 77 -27.68 -2.44 -29.44
N PRO A 78 -26.79 -1.58 -29.95
CA PRO A 78 -25.90 -0.72 -29.14
C PRO A 78 -26.63 0.34 -28.30
N ARG A 79 -27.96 0.42 -28.37
CA ARG A 79 -28.78 1.35 -27.57
C ARG A 79 -29.28 0.72 -26.28
N ILE A 80 -29.25 -0.60 -26.18
CA ILE A 80 -29.73 -1.29 -24.98
C ILE A 80 -28.69 -1.12 -23.89
N GLN A 81 -29.09 -0.58 -22.76
CA GLN A 81 -28.22 -0.44 -21.59
C GLN A 81 -28.18 -1.79 -20.86
N PHE A 82 -26.97 -2.29 -20.65
CA PHE A 82 -26.74 -3.59 -20.04
C PHE A 82 -26.24 -3.44 -18.60
N ILE A 83 -26.93 -4.08 -17.66
CA ILE A 83 -26.56 -4.16 -16.24
C ILE A 83 -26.26 -5.63 -15.94
N ALA A 84 -25.03 -5.90 -15.47
CA ALA A 84 -24.62 -7.24 -15.09
C ALA A 84 -25.15 -7.59 -13.68
N LEU A 85 -25.60 -8.84 -13.50
CA LEU A 85 -25.94 -9.40 -12.20
C LEU A 85 -24.98 -10.56 -11.92
N SER A 86 -24.30 -10.58 -10.76
CA SER A 86 -23.21 -11.53 -10.51
C SER A 86 -23.16 -11.96 -9.05
N ASN A 87 -22.61 -13.14 -8.80
CA ASN A 87 -22.21 -13.60 -7.47
C ASN A 87 -20.85 -13.01 -7.06
N TYR A 88 -20.49 -13.09 -5.78
CA TYR A 88 -19.29 -12.47 -5.20
C TYR A 88 -17.96 -12.96 -5.82
N ASP A 89 -17.93 -14.15 -6.41
CA ASP A 89 -16.71 -14.79 -6.94
C ASP A 89 -16.43 -14.50 -8.43
N ASP A 90 -17.34 -13.83 -9.15
CA ASP A 90 -17.30 -13.68 -10.61
C ASP A 90 -16.61 -12.40 -11.11
N TYR A 91 -15.65 -11.88 -10.37
CA TYR A 91 -14.95 -10.62 -10.71
C TYR A 91 -14.40 -10.57 -12.15
N GLN A 92 -14.00 -11.70 -12.71
CA GLN A 92 -13.49 -11.76 -14.09
C GLN A 92 -14.60 -11.53 -15.14
N TYR A 93 -15.81 -12.06 -14.92
CA TYR A 93 -16.97 -11.89 -15.81
C TYR A 93 -17.48 -10.44 -15.76
N VAL A 94 -17.65 -9.88 -14.58
CA VAL A 94 -18.06 -8.47 -14.39
C VAL A 94 -17.11 -7.52 -15.13
N ARG A 95 -15.81 -7.74 -15.02
CA ARG A 95 -14.79 -6.95 -15.73
C ARG A 95 -14.90 -7.11 -17.26
N GLY A 96 -15.25 -8.30 -17.75
CA GLY A 96 -15.46 -8.57 -19.18
C GLY A 96 -16.64 -7.77 -19.73
N VAL A 97 -17.75 -7.74 -19.00
CA VAL A 97 -19.01 -7.09 -19.42
C VAL A 97 -18.92 -5.56 -19.36
N LEU A 98 -18.29 -5.01 -18.33
CA LEU A 98 -18.00 -3.56 -18.26
C LEU A 98 -17.13 -3.09 -19.44
N LYS A 99 -16.17 -3.92 -19.89
CA LYS A 99 -15.37 -3.63 -21.10
C LYS A 99 -16.18 -3.65 -22.40
N LEU A 100 -17.28 -4.37 -22.45
CA LEU A 100 -18.22 -4.42 -23.56
C LEU A 100 -19.28 -3.32 -23.51
N GLY A 101 -19.17 -2.39 -22.55
CA GLY A 101 -20.07 -1.23 -22.45
C GLY A 101 -21.28 -1.45 -21.56
N ALA A 102 -21.26 -2.40 -20.63
CA ALA A 102 -22.27 -2.47 -19.58
C ALA A 102 -22.20 -1.22 -18.69
N VAL A 103 -23.36 -0.69 -18.33
CA VAL A 103 -23.49 0.55 -17.54
C VAL A 103 -22.94 0.37 -16.13
N ASP A 104 -23.31 -0.76 -15.50
CA ASP A 104 -22.92 -1.07 -14.11
C ASP A 104 -23.15 -2.55 -13.82
N TYR A 105 -22.91 -2.95 -12.57
CA TYR A 105 -23.19 -4.29 -12.09
C TYR A 105 -23.90 -4.30 -10.73
N LEU A 106 -24.63 -5.37 -10.45
CA LEU A 106 -25.30 -5.66 -9.18
C LEU A 106 -24.79 -6.99 -8.62
N LEU A 107 -24.58 -7.06 -7.30
CA LEU A 107 -24.25 -8.31 -6.62
C LEU A 107 -25.55 -8.99 -6.13
N LYS A 108 -25.76 -10.27 -6.47
CA LYS A 108 -26.95 -11.06 -6.07
C LYS A 108 -27.12 -11.10 -4.55
N ASN A 109 -26.02 -11.11 -3.79
CA ASN A 109 -26.05 -11.16 -2.32
C ASN A 109 -26.31 -9.80 -1.65
N ASP A 110 -26.28 -8.70 -2.40
CA ASP A 110 -26.47 -7.32 -1.90
C ASP A 110 -27.58 -6.57 -2.66
N LEU A 111 -28.60 -7.31 -3.10
CA LEU A 111 -29.75 -6.74 -3.77
C LEU A 111 -30.65 -6.01 -2.77
N THR A 112 -30.56 -4.69 -2.77
CA THR A 112 -31.43 -3.78 -2.00
C THR A 112 -32.13 -2.84 -2.95
N GLN A 113 -33.28 -2.26 -2.51
CA GLN A 113 -33.97 -1.26 -3.32
C GLN A 113 -33.05 -0.08 -3.67
N ASP A 114 -32.20 0.36 -2.74
CA ASP A 114 -31.27 1.48 -2.94
C ASP A 114 -30.19 1.16 -3.97
N SER A 115 -29.56 -0.04 -3.90
CA SER A 115 -28.54 -0.45 -4.87
C SER A 115 -29.10 -0.55 -6.28
N ILE A 116 -30.29 -1.14 -6.43
CA ILE A 116 -30.97 -1.29 -7.71
C ILE A 116 -31.37 0.08 -8.27
N THR A 117 -31.98 0.95 -7.45
CA THR A 117 -32.42 2.29 -7.87
C THR A 117 -31.24 3.12 -8.37
N LYS A 118 -30.08 3.06 -7.70
CA LYS A 118 -28.89 3.80 -8.11
C LYS A 118 -28.39 3.38 -9.50
N VAL A 119 -28.33 2.08 -9.76
CA VAL A 119 -27.86 1.55 -11.04
C VAL A 119 -28.86 1.83 -12.16
N LEU A 120 -30.16 1.71 -11.89
CA LEU A 120 -31.22 2.01 -12.87
C LEU A 120 -31.26 3.50 -13.23
N LYS A 121 -31.10 4.41 -12.28
CA LYS A 121 -30.97 5.85 -12.56
C LYS A 121 -29.83 6.14 -13.52
N ARG A 122 -28.67 5.56 -13.27
CA ARG A 122 -27.52 5.71 -14.14
C ARG A 122 -27.81 5.19 -15.56
N ALA A 123 -28.46 4.03 -15.70
CA ALA A 123 -28.84 3.50 -17.01
C ALA A 123 -29.84 4.42 -17.74
N VAL A 124 -30.80 5.01 -17.05
CA VAL A 124 -31.75 5.98 -17.62
C VAL A 124 -31.03 7.27 -18.01
N GLU A 125 -30.12 7.78 -17.21
CA GLU A 125 -29.28 8.95 -17.55
C GLU A 125 -28.50 8.71 -18.84
N GLU A 126 -27.86 7.55 -19.01
CA GLU A 126 -27.14 7.20 -20.25
C GLU A 126 -28.08 7.08 -21.48
N ILE A 127 -29.33 6.64 -21.32
CA ILE A 127 -30.31 6.64 -22.39
C ILE A 127 -30.69 8.07 -22.79
N ILE A 128 -30.92 8.96 -21.83
CA ILE A 128 -31.24 10.37 -22.06
C ILE A 128 -30.10 11.05 -22.78
N ASP A 129 -28.86 10.90 -22.28
CA ASP A 129 -27.66 11.48 -22.88
C ASP A 129 -27.41 10.98 -24.32
N SER A 130 -27.66 9.70 -24.59
CA SER A 130 -27.54 9.12 -25.93
C SER A 130 -28.62 9.63 -26.90
N THR A 131 -29.77 10.07 -26.40
CA THR A 131 -30.89 10.62 -27.20
C THR A 131 -30.65 12.11 -27.52
N ASP A 132 -30.08 12.87 -26.56
CA ASP A 132 -29.70 14.26 -26.76
C ASP A 132 -28.45 14.45 -27.64
N GLN A 133 -27.54 13.44 -27.68
CA GLN A 133 -26.38 13.44 -28.59
C GLN A 133 -26.73 13.39 -30.06
N LYS A 134 -27.94 12.97 -30.48
CA LYS A 134 -28.39 13.06 -31.86
C LYS A 134 -28.81 14.47 -32.30
N ASN A 135 -29.17 15.33 -31.33
CA ASN A 135 -29.54 16.73 -31.62
C ASN A 135 -28.37 17.70 -31.45
N ASN A 136 -27.27 17.27 -30.81
CA ASN A 136 -26.11 18.11 -30.56
C ASN A 136 -24.82 17.39 -30.99
N ALA A 137 -24.57 17.35 -32.29
CA ALA A 137 -23.24 17.00 -32.85
C ALA A 137 -22.14 18.01 -32.48
N LEU A 138 -22.35 18.86 -31.47
CA LEU A 138 -21.48 19.99 -31.08
C LEU A 138 -21.26 20.18 -29.57
N SER A 139 -21.67 19.28 -28.69
CA SER A 139 -21.31 19.39 -27.28
C SER A 139 -20.36 18.25 -26.85
N ARG A 140 -19.10 18.35 -27.27
CA ARG A 140 -17.96 17.67 -26.64
C ARG A 140 -17.75 18.32 -25.28
N THR A 141 -18.41 17.84 -24.22
CA THR A 141 -18.09 18.30 -22.87
C THR A 141 -16.67 17.84 -22.52
N PRO A 142 -15.84 18.67 -21.88
CA PRO A 142 -14.46 18.32 -21.53
C PRO A 142 -14.34 17.00 -20.77
N ASN A 143 -15.28 16.68 -19.89
CA ASN A 143 -15.31 15.46 -19.09
C ASN A 143 -15.41 14.16 -19.92
N ASN A 144 -16.20 14.15 -21.01
CA ASN A 144 -16.34 12.97 -21.87
C ASN A 144 -15.05 12.70 -22.67
N MET A 145 -14.33 13.75 -23.07
CA MET A 145 -13.07 13.60 -23.80
C MET A 145 -11.94 13.06 -22.91
N GLU A 146 -11.91 13.42 -21.63
CA GLU A 146 -10.92 12.88 -20.68
C GLU A 146 -11.15 11.39 -20.39
N ALA A 147 -12.39 10.98 -20.18
CA ALA A 147 -12.73 9.57 -20.01
C ALA A 147 -12.32 8.74 -21.23
N LEU A 148 -12.63 9.20 -22.44
CA LEU A 148 -12.23 8.54 -23.68
C LEU A 148 -10.70 8.49 -23.85
N ARG A 149 -9.98 9.54 -23.50
CA ARG A 149 -8.51 9.55 -23.49
C ARG A 149 -7.95 8.52 -22.52
N LYS A 150 -8.51 8.47 -21.30
CA LYS A 150 -8.12 7.49 -20.28
C LYS A 150 -8.29 6.06 -20.79
N ASP A 151 -9.46 5.70 -21.29
CA ASP A 151 -9.74 4.36 -21.80
C ASP A 151 -8.84 4.00 -22.98
N PHE A 152 -8.61 4.95 -23.87
CA PHE A 152 -7.70 4.77 -24.99
C PHE A 152 -6.27 4.51 -24.53
N PHE A 153 -5.72 5.31 -23.58
CA PHE A 153 -4.36 5.11 -23.09
C PHE A 153 -4.21 3.82 -22.30
N ILE A 154 -5.20 3.45 -21.49
CA ILE A 154 -5.22 2.15 -20.80
C ILE A 154 -5.18 1.02 -21.85
N GLY A 155 -6.00 1.10 -22.90
CA GLY A 155 -6.00 0.15 -24.00
C GLY A 155 -4.69 0.10 -24.77
N LEU A 156 -4.06 1.25 -25.05
CA LEU A 156 -2.77 1.36 -25.72
C LEU A 156 -1.65 0.70 -24.90
N LEU A 157 -1.55 1.04 -23.62
CA LEU A 157 -0.51 0.56 -22.72
C LEU A 157 -0.72 -0.91 -22.28
N SER A 158 -1.97 -1.41 -22.30
CA SER A 158 -2.27 -2.82 -22.04
C SER A 158 -2.16 -3.71 -23.27
N GLY A 159 -2.05 -3.12 -24.47
CA GLY A 159 -1.87 -3.85 -25.73
C GLY A 159 -3.12 -4.20 -26.50
N PHE A 160 -4.23 -3.59 -26.15
CA PHE A 160 -5.48 -3.74 -26.89
C PHE A 160 -5.40 -3.12 -28.31
N TYR A 161 -4.69 -1.99 -28.44
CA TYR A 161 -4.44 -1.35 -29.73
C TYR A 161 -3.05 -1.73 -30.25
N THR A 162 -2.99 -2.45 -31.37
CA THR A 162 -1.74 -2.90 -32.03
C THR A 162 -1.55 -2.30 -33.41
N ASP A 163 -2.63 -1.94 -34.11
CA ASP A 163 -2.56 -1.35 -35.46
C ASP A 163 -2.23 0.15 -35.39
N LYS A 164 -1.08 0.51 -35.98
CA LYS A 164 -0.58 1.89 -36.03
C LYS A 164 -1.58 2.85 -36.66
N LYS A 165 -2.24 2.47 -37.76
CA LYS A 165 -3.23 3.32 -38.46
C LYS A 165 -4.44 3.61 -37.56
N ARG A 166 -4.88 2.59 -36.84
CA ARG A 166 -5.98 2.73 -35.86
C ARG A 166 -5.60 3.64 -34.71
N ILE A 167 -4.37 3.53 -34.18
CA ILE A 167 -3.84 4.41 -33.14
C ILE A 167 -3.76 5.86 -33.63
N GLU A 168 -3.20 6.11 -34.80
CA GLU A 168 -3.12 7.45 -35.42
C GLU A 168 -4.51 8.08 -35.66
N SER A 169 -5.49 7.27 -36.04
CA SER A 169 -6.88 7.74 -36.19
C SER A 169 -7.52 8.13 -34.88
N GLN A 170 -7.29 7.34 -33.82
CA GLN A 170 -7.76 7.64 -32.45
C GLN A 170 -7.08 8.89 -31.89
N PHE A 171 -5.79 9.11 -32.13
CA PHE A 171 -5.09 10.33 -31.73
C PHE A 171 -5.74 11.57 -32.29
N LYS A 172 -6.12 11.53 -33.60
CA LYS A 172 -6.84 12.64 -34.23
C LYS A 172 -8.22 12.89 -33.64
N ILE A 173 -8.99 11.80 -33.41
CA ILE A 173 -10.34 11.89 -32.80
C ILE A 173 -10.26 12.47 -31.38
N LEU A 174 -9.28 12.05 -30.57
CA LEU A 174 -9.08 12.46 -29.20
C LEU A 174 -8.30 13.78 -29.06
N SER A 175 -7.93 14.41 -30.18
CA SER A 175 -7.13 15.65 -30.23
C SER A 175 -5.84 15.50 -29.39
N ILE A 176 -5.12 14.39 -29.59
CA ILE A 176 -3.82 14.12 -28.98
C ILE A 176 -2.75 14.48 -29.99
N ASP A 177 -1.98 15.51 -29.70
CA ASP A 177 -0.85 15.95 -30.54
C ASP A 177 0.45 15.36 -29.98
N LEU A 178 0.69 14.09 -30.28
CA LEU A 178 1.88 13.35 -29.86
C LEU A 178 2.47 12.56 -31.02
N PRO A 179 3.67 12.89 -31.52
CA PRO A 179 4.38 12.06 -32.50
C PRO A 179 4.67 10.66 -31.93
N LEU A 180 4.39 9.62 -32.75
CA LEU A 180 4.61 8.21 -32.36
C LEU A 180 6.06 7.75 -32.58
N THR A 181 7.02 8.64 -32.34
CA THR A 181 8.45 8.40 -32.56
C THR A 181 9.25 8.86 -31.34
N ASN A 182 10.33 8.12 -31.01
CA ASN A 182 11.21 8.41 -29.88
C ASN A 182 10.45 8.69 -28.57
N LEU A 183 9.47 7.84 -28.26
CA LEU A 183 8.63 7.97 -27.08
C LEU A 183 9.37 7.51 -25.82
N ILE A 184 9.13 8.20 -24.72
CA ILE A 184 9.59 7.77 -23.38
C ILE A 184 8.38 7.77 -22.46
N PRO A 185 7.94 6.59 -21.97
CA PRO A 185 6.89 6.50 -20.97
C PRO A 185 7.46 6.79 -19.58
N ILE A 186 6.71 7.55 -18.80
CA ILE A 186 7.02 7.85 -17.41
C ILE A 186 5.78 7.53 -16.58
N VAL A 187 5.96 6.81 -15.50
CA VAL A 187 4.90 6.56 -14.52
C VAL A 187 5.05 7.58 -13.39
N MET A 188 4.01 8.34 -13.14
CA MET A 188 3.89 9.24 -12.00
C MET A 188 2.90 8.66 -10.99
N GLU A 189 3.26 8.66 -9.72
CA GLU A 189 2.42 8.19 -8.62
C GLU A 189 2.26 9.29 -7.59
N VAL A 190 1.02 9.55 -7.16
CA VAL A 190 0.73 10.47 -6.05
C VAL A 190 1.09 9.78 -4.74
N ASP A 191 1.99 10.39 -3.97
CA ASP A 191 2.45 9.87 -2.69
C ASP A 191 1.36 10.02 -1.61
N HIS A 192 1.25 9.05 -0.72
CA HIS A 192 0.29 9.02 0.40
C HIS A 192 -1.18 9.16 -0.01
N TYR A 193 -1.51 8.74 -1.24
CA TYR A 193 -2.86 8.86 -1.79
C TYR A 193 -3.92 8.13 -0.95
N GLN A 194 -3.60 6.97 -0.36
CA GLN A 194 -4.55 6.23 0.49
C GLN A 194 -4.97 7.04 1.70
N SER A 195 -4.04 7.72 2.36
CA SER A 195 -4.35 8.60 3.49
C SER A 195 -5.22 9.78 3.07
N PHE A 196 -5.00 10.31 1.86
CA PHE A 196 -5.82 11.37 1.29
C PHE A 196 -7.23 10.88 0.95
N SER A 197 -7.38 9.71 0.31
CA SER A 197 -8.66 9.18 -0.13
C SER A 197 -9.60 8.77 1.00
N ILE A 198 -9.06 8.38 2.16
CA ILE A 198 -9.85 8.04 3.35
C ILE A 198 -10.50 9.28 3.98
N ILE A 199 -9.82 10.42 3.93
CA ILE A 199 -10.25 11.67 4.59
C ILE A 199 -11.20 12.46 3.69
N ASN A 200 -11.16 12.24 2.36
CA ASN A 200 -11.87 13.04 1.39
C ASN A 200 -12.96 12.23 0.68
N ASP A 201 -14.04 12.92 0.34
CA ASP A 201 -15.14 12.39 -0.46
C ASP A 201 -14.78 12.26 -1.96
N LEU A 202 -15.61 11.57 -2.72
CA LEU A 202 -15.41 11.32 -4.15
C LEU A 202 -15.31 12.62 -4.97
N GLU A 203 -16.05 13.67 -4.60
CA GLU A 203 -15.98 14.95 -5.29
C GLU A 203 -14.60 15.59 -5.19
N LYS A 204 -14.01 15.62 -4.00
CA LYS A 204 -12.66 16.18 -3.79
C LYS A 204 -11.59 15.36 -4.50
N ILE A 205 -11.76 14.04 -4.56
CA ILE A 205 -10.86 13.16 -5.30
C ILE A 205 -10.92 13.50 -6.80
N SER A 206 -12.12 13.64 -7.37
CA SER A 206 -12.29 14.01 -8.78
C SER A 206 -11.73 15.39 -9.12
N VAL A 207 -11.91 16.37 -8.22
CA VAL A 207 -11.31 17.70 -8.36
C VAL A 207 -9.78 17.63 -8.31
N LEU A 208 -9.21 16.80 -7.44
CA LEU A 208 -7.77 16.60 -7.36
C LEU A 208 -7.22 15.97 -8.65
N GLU A 209 -7.86 14.92 -9.15
CA GLU A 209 -7.47 14.22 -10.39
C GLU A 209 -7.50 15.19 -11.59
N PHE A 210 -8.56 15.96 -11.73
CA PHE A 210 -8.71 16.98 -12.76
C PHE A 210 -7.62 18.07 -12.64
N SER A 211 -7.36 18.56 -11.42
CA SER A 211 -6.35 19.60 -11.18
C SER A 211 -4.93 19.10 -11.51
N ILE A 212 -4.59 17.87 -11.15
CA ILE A 212 -3.30 17.25 -11.50
C ILE A 212 -3.13 17.19 -13.03
N GLN A 213 -4.16 16.70 -13.74
CA GLN A 213 -4.09 16.59 -15.19
C GLN A 213 -3.94 17.95 -15.87
N ASN A 214 -4.68 18.96 -15.43
CA ASN A 214 -4.60 20.31 -15.98
C ASN A 214 -3.22 20.93 -15.77
N ILE A 215 -2.69 20.91 -14.55
CA ILE A 215 -1.36 21.47 -14.26
C ILE A 215 -0.28 20.75 -15.09
N CYS A 216 -0.32 19.44 -15.16
CA CYS A 216 0.65 18.69 -15.94
C CYS A 216 0.52 18.94 -17.45
N ASN A 217 -0.70 18.99 -18.00
CA ASN A 217 -0.93 19.28 -19.41
C ASN A 217 -0.43 20.69 -19.78
N GLU A 218 -0.68 21.69 -18.96
CA GLU A 218 -0.20 23.06 -19.18
C GLU A 218 1.33 23.09 -19.26
N LEU A 219 2.02 22.47 -18.29
CA LEU A 219 3.48 22.39 -18.28
C LEU A 219 4.06 21.62 -19.48
N LEU A 220 3.34 20.56 -19.95
CA LEU A 220 3.77 19.77 -21.09
C LEU A 220 3.57 20.52 -22.41
N THR A 221 2.47 21.27 -22.58
CA THR A 221 2.19 22.03 -23.82
C THR A 221 3.06 23.27 -24.00
N GLU A 222 3.47 23.95 -22.93
CA GLU A 222 4.30 25.14 -23.01
C GLU A 222 5.75 24.87 -23.43
N SER A 223 6.29 23.73 -23.06
CA SER A 223 7.74 23.47 -23.18
C SER A 223 8.10 22.17 -23.85
N PHE A 224 7.15 21.21 -24.01
CA PHE A 224 7.45 19.83 -24.39
C PHE A 224 6.29 19.16 -25.15
N VAL A 225 6.63 18.24 -26.05
CA VAL A 225 5.63 17.42 -26.74
C VAL A 225 5.34 16.18 -25.91
N GLY A 226 4.24 16.20 -25.19
CA GLY A 226 3.86 15.10 -24.32
C GLY A 226 2.39 15.11 -23.93
N THR A 227 1.96 14.05 -23.30
CA THR A 227 0.59 13.92 -22.78
C THR A 227 0.61 13.19 -21.43
N ILE A 228 -0.35 13.50 -20.58
CA ILE A 228 -0.58 12.80 -19.32
C ILE A 228 -1.96 12.17 -19.30
N CYS A 229 -2.07 11.00 -18.69
CA CYS A 229 -3.32 10.29 -18.54
C CYS A 229 -3.37 9.56 -17.20
N LEU A 230 -4.50 9.61 -16.51
CA LEU A 230 -4.79 8.81 -15.32
C LEU A 230 -4.99 7.35 -15.72
N ILE A 231 -4.20 6.44 -15.12
CA ILE A 231 -4.27 5.00 -15.39
C ILE A 231 -5.01 4.24 -14.27
N SER A 232 -4.76 4.63 -13.03
CA SER A 232 -5.46 4.10 -11.86
C SER A 232 -5.55 5.18 -10.78
N ALA A 233 -6.27 4.95 -9.70
CA ALA A 233 -6.63 5.95 -8.70
C ALA A 233 -5.53 6.97 -8.32
N ASN A 234 -4.26 6.54 -8.22
CA ASN A 234 -3.14 7.41 -7.85
C ASN A 234 -2.00 7.42 -8.88
N THR A 235 -2.20 6.77 -10.05
CA THR A 235 -1.12 6.52 -11.00
C THR A 235 -1.44 7.14 -12.36
N TYR A 236 -0.52 7.93 -12.87
CA TYR A 236 -0.60 8.58 -14.16
C TYR A 236 0.51 8.06 -15.08
N ALA A 237 0.19 7.94 -16.38
CA ALA A 237 1.17 7.74 -17.43
C ALA A 237 1.45 9.08 -18.11
N LEU A 238 2.70 9.49 -18.12
CA LEU A 238 3.19 10.57 -18.98
C LEU A 238 3.91 9.93 -20.16
N ILE A 239 3.60 10.36 -21.37
CA ILE A 239 4.27 9.90 -22.58
C ILE A 239 4.87 11.13 -23.26
N LEU A 240 6.18 11.17 -23.33
CA LEU A 240 6.93 12.28 -23.92
C LEU A 240 7.52 11.85 -25.28
N SER A 241 7.51 12.74 -26.28
CA SER A 241 8.16 12.53 -27.56
C SER A 241 9.42 13.41 -27.69
N PHE A 242 10.52 12.82 -28.10
CA PHE A 242 11.82 13.48 -28.24
C PHE A 242 12.35 13.44 -29.67
N ASP A 243 11.50 13.67 -30.65
CA ASP A 243 11.84 13.61 -32.09
C ASP A 243 13.01 14.53 -32.45
N HIS A 244 13.15 15.65 -31.75
CA HIS A 244 14.18 16.67 -32.03
C HIS A 244 15.50 16.43 -31.30
N LEU A 245 15.58 15.47 -30.35
CA LEU A 245 16.75 15.25 -29.50
C LEU A 245 17.39 13.89 -29.72
N ARG A 246 18.55 13.87 -30.44
CA ARG A 246 19.31 12.63 -30.68
C ARG A 246 20.19 12.19 -29.48
N SER A 247 20.57 13.11 -28.59
CA SER A 247 21.46 12.82 -27.46
C SER A 247 20.71 12.28 -26.26
N THR A 248 21.06 11.07 -25.82
CA THR A 248 20.49 10.43 -24.61
C THR A 248 20.69 11.27 -23.36
N LYS A 249 21.87 11.88 -23.18
CA LYS A 249 22.15 12.76 -22.05
C LYS A 249 21.21 13.96 -22.02
N LYS A 250 21.05 14.64 -23.15
CA LYS A 250 20.13 15.79 -23.24
C LYS A 250 18.68 15.37 -22.95
N ARG A 251 18.23 14.18 -23.40
CA ARG A 251 16.89 13.69 -23.07
C ARG A 251 16.69 13.50 -21.57
N ILE A 252 17.66 12.91 -20.88
CA ILE A 252 17.61 12.72 -19.41
C ILE A 252 17.58 14.08 -18.70
N ASP A 253 18.41 15.02 -19.11
CA ASP A 253 18.43 16.38 -18.53
C ASP A 253 17.05 17.06 -18.69
N TYR A 254 16.44 16.97 -19.87
CA TYR A 254 15.09 17.47 -20.14
C TYR A 254 14.00 16.79 -19.29
N ILE A 255 14.03 15.46 -19.20
CA ILE A 255 13.06 14.71 -18.38
C ILE A 255 13.19 15.13 -16.92
N THR A 256 14.42 15.27 -16.42
CA THR A 256 14.67 15.70 -15.03
C THR A 256 14.13 17.12 -14.81
N GLN A 257 14.28 18.01 -15.76
CA GLN A 257 13.73 19.38 -15.69
C GLN A 257 12.18 19.37 -15.69
N ILE A 258 11.53 18.62 -16.59
CA ILE A 258 10.06 18.48 -16.60
C ILE A 258 9.57 17.96 -15.25
N ILE A 259 10.16 16.86 -14.77
CA ILE A 259 9.78 16.24 -13.50
C ILE A 259 9.93 17.26 -12.34
N SER A 260 11.02 18.02 -12.32
CA SER A 260 11.21 19.03 -11.28
C SER A 260 10.16 20.14 -11.32
N HIS A 261 9.75 20.59 -12.53
CA HIS A 261 8.69 21.58 -12.69
C HIS A 261 7.33 21.02 -12.24
N ILE A 262 6.99 19.78 -12.65
CA ILE A 262 5.74 19.13 -12.23
C ILE A 262 5.71 18.98 -10.70
N LYS A 263 6.78 18.49 -10.08
CA LYS A 263 6.87 18.35 -8.63
C LYS A 263 6.67 19.71 -7.92
N ALA A 264 7.36 20.74 -8.37
CA ALA A 264 7.26 22.08 -7.80
C ALA A 264 5.84 22.65 -7.92
N ALA A 265 5.21 22.49 -9.09
CA ALA A 265 3.85 22.99 -9.32
C ALA A 265 2.82 22.23 -8.48
N LEU A 266 2.85 20.89 -8.48
CA LEU A 266 1.93 20.06 -7.69
C LEU A 266 2.10 20.32 -6.18
N LYS A 267 3.34 20.49 -5.71
CA LYS A 267 3.59 20.84 -4.32
C LYS A 267 3.07 22.24 -3.97
N LYS A 268 3.28 23.21 -4.86
CA LYS A 268 2.88 24.60 -4.64
C LYS A 268 1.36 24.80 -4.66
N PHE A 269 0.68 24.20 -5.65
CA PHE A 269 -0.74 24.47 -5.89
C PHE A 269 -1.68 23.48 -5.19
N LEU A 270 -1.27 22.21 -5.04
CA LEU A 270 -2.11 21.16 -4.47
C LEU A 270 -1.56 20.61 -3.15
N ASN A 271 -0.36 21.02 -2.73
CA ASN A 271 0.35 20.50 -1.56
C ASN A 271 0.53 18.97 -1.55
N ILE A 272 0.65 18.36 -2.73
CA ILE A 272 0.91 16.93 -2.88
C ILE A 272 2.37 16.67 -3.29
N SER A 273 2.90 15.52 -2.92
CA SER A 273 4.15 14.97 -3.45
C SER A 273 3.88 13.87 -4.45
N VAL A 274 4.80 13.69 -5.39
CA VAL A 274 4.70 12.70 -6.47
C VAL A 274 6.04 12.04 -6.71
N SER A 275 6.01 10.74 -6.96
CA SER A 275 7.17 9.93 -7.34
C SER A 275 7.10 9.53 -8.80
N PHE A 276 8.26 9.40 -9.44
CA PHE A 276 8.34 9.10 -10.87
C PHE A 276 9.20 7.87 -11.13
N SER A 277 8.79 7.08 -12.14
CA SER A 277 9.58 5.98 -12.69
C SER A 277 9.66 6.15 -14.20
N ILE A 278 10.89 6.19 -14.73
CA ILE A 278 11.17 6.51 -16.13
C ILE A 278 11.46 5.21 -16.88
N GLY A 279 10.78 5.00 -18.01
CA GLY A 279 11.06 3.91 -18.94
C GLY A 279 12.12 4.24 -19.97
N SER A 280 12.48 3.25 -20.79
CA SER A 280 13.42 3.39 -21.89
C SER A 280 12.80 4.10 -23.09
N SER A 281 13.65 4.66 -23.97
CA SER A 281 13.22 5.27 -25.23
C SER A 281 12.71 4.21 -26.20
N CYS A 282 11.56 4.46 -26.81
CA CYS A 282 10.82 3.53 -27.64
C CYS A 282 10.65 4.07 -29.07
N SER A 283 10.83 3.22 -30.06
CA SER A 283 10.65 3.53 -31.50
C SER A 283 9.32 3.00 -32.04
N SER A 284 8.67 2.11 -31.32
CA SER A 284 7.38 1.50 -31.67
C SER A 284 6.39 1.48 -30.52
N VAL A 285 5.13 1.19 -30.80
CA VAL A 285 4.06 1.05 -29.80
C VAL A 285 4.30 -0.19 -28.93
N GLU A 286 4.83 -1.26 -29.51
CA GLU A 286 5.18 -2.48 -28.78
C GLU A 286 6.28 -2.22 -27.74
N GLU A 287 7.33 -1.51 -28.15
CA GLU A 287 8.41 -1.08 -27.25
C GLU A 287 7.88 -0.14 -26.16
N LEU A 288 6.97 0.78 -26.48
CA LEU A 288 6.33 1.69 -25.54
C LEU A 288 5.60 0.91 -24.43
N ARG A 289 4.87 -0.14 -24.80
CA ARG A 289 4.14 -1.00 -23.88
C ARG A 289 5.08 -1.72 -22.92
N GLU A 290 6.11 -2.38 -23.45
CA GLU A 290 7.08 -3.11 -22.63
C GLU A 290 7.86 -2.15 -21.72
N SER A 291 8.27 -0.99 -22.21
CA SER A 291 8.94 0.03 -21.45
C SER A 291 8.05 0.60 -20.33
N PHE A 292 6.76 0.87 -20.61
CA PHE A 292 5.79 1.30 -19.60
C PHE A 292 5.58 0.22 -18.53
N LYS A 293 5.47 -1.03 -18.93
CA LYS A 293 5.32 -2.17 -18.00
C LYS A 293 6.51 -2.29 -17.06
N LEU A 294 7.73 -2.13 -17.58
CA LEU A 294 8.95 -2.11 -16.79
C LEU A 294 8.99 -0.91 -15.84
N ALA A 295 8.70 0.31 -16.33
CA ALA A 295 8.62 1.50 -15.51
C ALA A 295 7.58 1.35 -14.38
N ASN A 296 6.41 0.80 -14.69
CA ASN A 296 5.38 0.53 -13.69
C ASN A 296 5.80 -0.54 -12.66
N LYS A 297 6.59 -1.54 -13.08
CA LYS A 297 7.18 -2.52 -12.16
C LYS A 297 8.25 -1.88 -11.28
N SER A 298 9.12 -1.03 -11.85
CA SER A 298 10.20 -0.33 -11.12
C SER A 298 9.67 0.65 -10.08
N ARG A 299 8.44 1.13 -10.21
CA ARG A 299 7.74 1.93 -9.20
C ARG A 299 7.77 1.29 -7.80
N LYS A 300 7.71 -0.05 -7.72
CA LYS A 300 7.81 -0.78 -6.45
C LYS A 300 9.13 -0.54 -5.71
N ASN A 301 10.18 -0.08 -6.40
CA ASN A 301 11.45 0.28 -5.77
C ASN A 301 11.35 1.54 -4.89
N LYS A 302 10.25 2.32 -5.01
CA LYS A 302 9.89 3.40 -4.09
C LYS A 302 9.91 2.92 -2.64
N PHE A 303 9.53 1.67 -2.41
CA PHE A 303 9.55 1.05 -1.08
C PHE A 303 10.92 1.18 -0.37
N TYR A 304 12.03 1.13 -1.12
CA TYR A 304 13.40 1.27 -0.62
C TYR A 304 13.97 2.68 -0.74
N SER A 305 13.20 3.60 -1.28
CA SER A 305 13.58 4.99 -1.50
C SER A 305 12.89 5.92 -0.50
N THR A 306 12.96 7.20 -0.72
CA THR A 306 12.15 8.20 -0.02
C THR A 306 10.92 8.53 -0.85
N SER A 307 9.83 8.97 -0.21
CA SER A 307 8.76 9.70 -0.89
C SER A 307 9.38 10.85 -1.69
N ASP A 308 8.78 11.22 -2.82
CA ASP A 308 9.35 12.19 -3.78
C ASP A 308 10.56 11.65 -4.55
N SER A 309 10.58 10.35 -4.83
CA SER A 309 11.70 9.69 -5.51
C SER A 309 11.62 9.79 -7.04
N LEU A 310 12.80 9.78 -7.65
CA LEU A 310 12.98 9.62 -9.10
C LEU A 310 13.69 8.27 -9.35
N ILE A 311 13.01 7.33 -9.99
CA ILE A 311 13.53 6.01 -10.31
C ILE A 311 13.83 5.95 -11.79
N ILE A 312 15.09 5.87 -12.16
CA ILE A 312 15.54 5.72 -13.54
C ILE A 312 15.91 4.25 -13.74
N ASP A 313 15.15 3.56 -14.59
CA ASP A 313 15.42 2.20 -15.13
C ASP A 313 16.17 1.25 -14.18
N ALA A 314 15.71 1.15 -12.96
CA ALA A 314 16.28 0.23 -12.00
C ALA A 314 15.78 -1.18 -12.35
N SER A 315 16.66 -2.01 -12.88
CA SER A 315 16.44 -3.46 -12.95
C SER A 315 16.02 -3.96 -11.57
N VAL A 316 14.79 -4.45 -11.47
CA VAL A 316 14.24 -5.00 -10.24
C VAL A 316 14.98 -6.31 -9.97
N THR A 317 16.10 -6.25 -9.24
CA THR A 317 16.73 -7.43 -8.67
C THR A 317 15.92 -7.87 -7.46
N THR A 318 14.84 -8.60 -7.69
CA THR A 318 14.14 -9.29 -6.62
C THR A 318 14.75 -10.66 -6.45
N HIS A 319 15.31 -10.95 -5.29
CA HIS A 319 15.63 -12.33 -4.92
C HIS A 319 14.33 -13.09 -4.64
N ASN A 320 14.12 -14.15 -5.39
CA ASN A 320 12.96 -15.06 -5.28
C ASN A 320 13.17 -16.14 -4.20
N GLU A 321 13.62 -15.78 -3.01
CA GLU A 321 13.56 -16.72 -1.90
C GLU A 321 12.19 -16.59 -1.24
N ALA A 322 11.46 -17.70 -1.17
CA ALA A 322 10.18 -17.75 -0.49
C ALA A 322 10.37 -17.42 1.00
N ILE A 323 9.85 -16.27 1.43
CA ILE A 323 9.91 -15.84 2.82
C ILE A 323 8.62 -16.25 3.50
N THR A 324 8.76 -16.93 4.63
CA THR A 324 7.64 -17.44 5.43
C THR A 324 7.28 -16.55 6.61
N GLY A 325 7.81 -15.30 6.67
CA GLY A 325 7.57 -14.36 7.75
C GLY A 325 8.81 -14.09 8.63
N LEU A 326 8.58 -13.57 9.84
CA LEU A 326 9.64 -13.28 10.81
C LEU A 326 10.28 -14.58 11.33
N SER A 327 11.62 -14.64 11.32
CA SER A 327 12.30 -15.83 11.82
C SER A 327 12.05 -16.03 13.32
N SER A 328 11.83 -17.29 13.72
CA SER A 328 11.58 -17.64 15.12
C SER A 328 12.74 -17.26 16.07
N GLU A 329 13.96 -17.12 15.55
CA GLU A 329 15.11 -16.67 16.32
C GLU A 329 15.03 -15.18 16.63
N LEU A 330 14.70 -14.35 15.63
CA LEU A 330 14.54 -12.90 15.79
C LEU A 330 13.32 -12.56 16.66
N GLU A 331 12.21 -13.29 16.49
CA GLU A 331 11.04 -13.15 17.37
C GLU A 331 11.40 -13.44 18.84
N LYS A 332 12.10 -14.54 19.11
CA LYS A 332 12.56 -14.86 20.48
C LYS A 332 13.50 -13.80 21.03
N LYS A 333 14.46 -13.30 20.24
CA LYS A 333 15.35 -12.22 20.66
C LYS A 333 14.58 -10.95 21.00
N LEU A 334 13.58 -10.56 20.18
CA LEU A 334 12.72 -9.39 20.47
C LEU A 334 11.97 -9.56 21.78
N VAL A 335 11.27 -10.69 21.97
CA VAL A 335 10.51 -10.96 23.19
C VAL A 335 11.40 -10.97 24.44
N GLN A 336 12.57 -11.61 24.38
CA GLN A 336 13.52 -11.62 25.49
C GLN A 336 14.01 -10.20 25.86
N ASN A 337 14.34 -9.39 24.85
CA ASN A 337 14.81 -8.02 25.10
C ASN A 337 13.69 -7.10 25.59
N LEU A 338 12.46 -7.29 25.11
CA LEU A 338 11.27 -6.62 25.66
C LEU A 338 11.06 -6.98 27.14
N THR A 339 11.15 -8.27 27.49
CA THR A 339 11.02 -8.71 28.87
C THR A 339 12.09 -8.11 29.80
N LEU A 340 13.30 -7.85 29.28
CA LEU A 340 14.35 -7.16 30.04
C LEU A 340 14.06 -5.66 30.22
N GLY A 341 13.17 -5.06 29.42
CA GLY A 341 12.87 -3.63 29.45
C GLY A 341 14.01 -2.76 28.91
N ASP A 342 14.91 -3.31 28.08
CA ASP A 342 16.07 -2.60 27.54
C ASP A 342 15.77 -2.14 26.09
N SER A 343 15.47 -0.85 25.94
CA SER A 343 15.17 -0.25 24.63
C SER A 343 16.32 -0.36 23.63
N HIS A 344 17.58 -0.28 24.07
CA HIS A 344 18.74 -0.39 23.16
C HIS A 344 18.84 -1.78 22.55
N LEU A 345 18.62 -2.83 23.35
CA LEU A 345 18.64 -4.21 22.86
C LEU A 345 17.49 -4.47 21.88
N VAL A 346 16.31 -3.96 22.18
CA VAL A 346 15.13 -4.08 21.29
C VAL A 346 15.39 -3.38 19.96
N ILE A 347 15.89 -2.13 19.99
CA ILE A 347 16.20 -1.35 18.79
C ILE A 347 17.31 -2.01 17.96
N SER A 348 18.31 -2.63 18.61
CA SER A 348 19.37 -3.37 17.90
C SER A 348 18.80 -4.53 17.08
N VAL A 349 17.88 -5.33 17.64
CA VAL A 349 17.22 -6.43 16.90
C VAL A 349 16.29 -5.88 15.82
N LEU A 350 15.57 -4.79 16.08
CA LEU A 350 14.76 -4.13 15.09
C LEU A 350 15.61 -3.70 13.88
N SER A 351 16.76 -3.09 14.14
CA SER A 351 17.71 -2.68 13.09
C SER A 351 18.26 -3.88 12.29
N GLU A 352 18.49 -5.04 12.94
CA GLU A 352 18.90 -6.29 12.28
C GLU A 352 17.80 -6.77 11.30
N ILE A 353 16.53 -6.75 11.70
CA ILE A 353 15.40 -7.14 10.85
C ILE A 353 15.29 -6.23 9.62
N PHE A 354 15.32 -4.91 9.83
CA PHE A 354 15.19 -3.95 8.73
C PHE A 354 16.41 -3.92 7.80
N ALA A 355 17.61 -4.20 8.32
CA ALA A 355 18.82 -4.37 7.51
C ALA A 355 18.69 -5.61 6.61
N ASP A 356 18.24 -6.76 7.12
CA ASP A 356 18.02 -7.98 6.34
C ASP A 356 17.00 -7.74 5.21
N ILE A 357 15.86 -7.09 5.50
CA ILE A 357 14.85 -6.73 4.51
C ILE A 357 15.48 -5.86 3.41
N ASN A 358 16.29 -4.86 3.79
CA ASN A 358 16.89 -3.94 2.84
C ASN A 358 18.01 -4.58 2.01
N GLU A 359 18.86 -5.43 2.61
CA GLU A 359 19.97 -6.13 1.92
C GLU A 359 19.42 -7.13 0.90
N ARG A 360 18.40 -7.89 1.27
CA ARG A 360 17.75 -8.89 0.42
C ARG A 360 16.82 -8.29 -0.63
N LYS A 361 16.51 -7.00 -0.54
CA LYS A 361 15.56 -6.31 -1.43
C LYS A 361 14.26 -7.09 -1.63
N LEU A 362 13.65 -7.49 -0.50
CA LEU A 362 12.40 -8.25 -0.52
C LEU A 362 11.31 -7.51 -1.29
N ILE A 363 10.46 -8.25 -2.01
CA ILE A 363 9.28 -7.60 -2.59
C ILE A 363 8.38 -7.07 -1.45
N PRO A 364 7.70 -5.92 -1.64
CA PRO A 364 6.91 -5.30 -0.57
C PRO A 364 5.91 -6.24 0.11
N ASN A 365 5.30 -7.17 -0.64
CA ASN A 365 4.35 -8.14 -0.11
C ASN A 365 5.01 -9.13 0.87
N ASP A 366 6.24 -9.57 0.61
CA ASP A 366 6.97 -10.50 1.48
C ASP A 366 7.43 -9.77 2.75
N ALA A 367 7.93 -8.53 2.61
CA ALA A 367 8.25 -7.68 3.76
C ALA A 367 7.00 -7.44 4.64
N GLN A 368 5.82 -7.30 4.03
CA GLN A 368 4.55 -7.14 4.72
C GLN A 368 4.20 -8.34 5.63
N MET A 369 4.59 -9.57 5.24
CA MET A 369 4.39 -10.75 6.10
C MET A 369 5.21 -10.62 7.39
N ILE A 370 6.47 -10.19 7.30
CA ILE A 370 7.33 -9.95 8.47
C ILE A 370 6.71 -8.88 9.39
N PHE A 371 6.20 -7.78 8.82
CA PHE A 371 5.58 -6.71 9.61
C PHE A 371 4.29 -7.18 10.32
N ASN A 372 3.47 -7.98 9.65
CA ASN A 372 2.27 -8.57 10.25
C ASN A 372 2.60 -9.51 11.42
N ASP A 373 3.69 -10.28 11.30
CA ASP A 373 4.18 -11.14 12.38
C ASP A 373 4.67 -10.31 13.58
N MET A 374 5.41 -9.21 13.32
CA MET A 374 5.86 -8.29 14.35
C MET A 374 4.68 -7.66 15.10
N VAL A 375 3.63 -7.20 14.40
CA VAL A 375 2.40 -6.67 15.05
C VAL A 375 1.70 -7.74 15.86
N SER A 376 1.62 -8.96 15.33
CA SER A 376 1.01 -10.09 16.03
C SER A 376 1.79 -10.46 17.29
N MET A 377 3.13 -10.40 17.23
CA MET A 377 4.01 -10.61 18.38
C MET A 377 3.82 -9.53 19.44
N ILE A 378 3.80 -8.23 19.05
CA ILE A 378 3.52 -7.11 19.97
C ILE A 378 2.18 -7.32 20.66
N THR A 379 1.14 -7.68 19.89
CA THR A 379 -0.22 -7.92 20.44
C THR A 379 -0.23 -9.05 21.47
N ARG A 380 0.45 -10.17 21.18
CA ARG A 380 0.57 -11.29 22.15
C ARG A 380 1.35 -10.89 23.40
N PHE A 381 2.43 -10.13 23.23
CA PHE A 381 3.26 -9.65 24.34
C PHE A 381 2.49 -8.68 25.24
N CYS A 382 1.76 -7.71 24.70
CA CYS A 382 0.92 -6.80 25.48
C CYS A 382 -0.10 -7.57 26.30
N LYS A 383 -0.76 -8.57 25.71
CA LYS A 383 -1.73 -9.41 26.40
C LYS A 383 -1.10 -10.22 27.55
N SER A 384 0.11 -10.75 27.37
CA SER A 384 0.81 -11.50 28.43
C SER A 384 1.26 -10.63 29.60
N GLU A 385 1.62 -9.38 29.35
CA GLU A 385 2.09 -8.43 30.35
C GLU A 385 0.96 -7.53 30.91
N ASN A 386 -0.32 -7.77 30.54
CA ASN A 386 -1.48 -6.96 30.91
C ASN A 386 -1.32 -5.46 30.58
N LEU A 387 -0.65 -5.14 29.47
CA LEU A 387 -0.48 -3.77 29.01
C LEU A 387 -1.69 -3.33 28.18
N ASP A 388 -2.10 -2.08 28.35
CA ASP A 388 -3.17 -1.51 27.53
C ASP A 388 -2.70 -1.30 26.10
N TYR A 389 -3.35 -2.01 25.18
CA TYR A 389 -3.07 -2.00 23.77
C TYR A 389 -3.25 -0.60 23.14
N ASP A 390 -4.27 0.16 23.58
CA ASP A 390 -4.60 1.47 23.04
C ASP A 390 -3.57 2.55 23.40
N THR A 391 -2.82 2.35 24.48
CA THR A 391 -1.77 3.28 24.91
C THR A 391 -0.47 3.10 24.14
N ILE A 392 -0.24 1.91 23.57
CA ILE A 392 0.98 1.56 22.86
C ILE A 392 0.96 2.12 21.43
N TYR A 393 -0.21 2.08 20.77
CA TYR A 393 -0.38 2.60 19.42
C TYR A 393 -0.90 4.05 19.46
N TYR A 394 -0.06 4.97 19.08
CA TYR A 394 -0.24 6.43 19.20
C TYR A 394 -1.55 6.99 18.61
N ASN A 395 -2.26 6.27 17.74
CA ASN A 395 -3.39 6.81 16.96
C ASN A 395 -4.73 6.04 17.09
N LYS A 396 -4.89 5.10 18.01
CA LYS A 396 -6.11 4.26 18.13
C LYS A 396 -6.57 3.57 16.83
N ILE A 397 -5.73 3.55 15.81
CA ILE A 397 -5.99 2.91 14.52
C ILE A 397 -5.37 1.51 14.58
N TYR A 398 -6.10 0.50 14.09
CA TYR A 398 -5.61 -0.88 14.04
C TYR A 398 -4.23 -0.94 13.37
N PRO A 399 -3.18 -1.46 14.04
CA PRO A 399 -1.80 -1.45 13.54
C PRO A 399 -1.62 -2.07 12.17
N ARG A 400 -2.37 -3.14 11.88
CA ARG A 400 -2.34 -3.79 10.56
C ARG A 400 -2.78 -2.85 9.44
N TYR A 401 -3.78 -2.01 9.70
CA TYR A 401 -4.25 -1.02 8.74
C TYR A 401 -3.21 0.09 8.53
N MET A 402 -2.57 0.55 9.59
CA MET A 402 -1.52 1.58 9.51
C MET A 402 -0.32 1.14 8.67
N ILE A 403 0.13 -0.11 8.80
CA ILE A 403 1.28 -0.62 8.05
C ILE A 403 1.02 -0.61 6.54
N HIS A 404 -0.21 -0.84 6.11
CA HIS A 404 -0.59 -0.77 4.70
C HIS A 404 -0.65 0.65 4.13
N GLN A 405 -0.68 1.69 4.98
CA GLN A 405 -0.67 3.09 4.54
C GLN A 405 0.74 3.63 4.28
N PHE A 406 1.77 2.99 4.81
CA PHE A 406 3.16 3.38 4.58
C PHE A 406 3.62 2.94 3.20
N GLU A 407 4.31 3.82 2.51
CA GLU A 407 4.78 3.59 1.15
C GLU A 407 6.28 3.22 1.10
N THR A 408 7.02 3.52 2.17
CA THR A 408 8.46 3.30 2.24
C THR A 408 8.88 2.46 3.46
N LEU A 409 9.93 1.67 3.29
CA LEU A 409 10.53 0.89 4.37
C LEU A 409 10.99 1.78 5.54
N LYS A 410 11.42 3.01 5.24
CA LYS A 410 11.86 3.99 6.25
C LYS A 410 10.70 4.44 7.14
N GLU A 411 9.51 4.68 6.58
CA GLU A 411 8.32 5.04 7.35
C GLU A 411 7.89 3.90 8.27
N ILE A 412 7.89 2.67 7.76
CA ILE A 412 7.56 1.48 8.54
C ILE A 412 8.57 1.27 9.66
N HIS A 413 9.87 1.43 9.37
CA HIS A 413 10.93 1.34 10.39
C HIS A 413 10.71 2.38 11.49
N HIS A 414 10.44 3.62 11.12
CA HIS A 414 10.19 4.72 12.07
C HIS A 414 8.99 4.43 12.97
N TRP A 415 7.90 3.90 12.39
CA TRP A 415 6.71 3.53 13.13
C TRP A 415 6.98 2.40 14.13
N PHE A 416 7.67 1.31 13.72
CA PHE A 416 8.05 0.24 14.65
C PHE A 416 9.02 0.72 15.73
N TYR A 417 9.98 1.58 15.38
CA TYR A 417 10.89 2.18 16.34
C TYR A 417 10.13 2.87 17.47
N HIS A 418 9.20 3.76 17.16
CA HIS A 418 8.40 4.45 18.16
C HIS A 418 7.48 3.52 18.93
N THR A 419 6.87 2.55 18.27
CA THR A 419 6.01 1.55 18.89
C THR A 419 6.78 0.73 19.92
N PHE A 420 7.98 0.26 19.59
CA PHE A 420 8.81 -0.50 20.53
C PHE A 420 9.37 0.36 21.67
N CYS A 421 9.76 1.59 21.41
CA CYS A 421 10.16 2.52 22.46
C CYS A 421 9.03 2.75 23.48
N ASN A 422 7.83 3.04 22.98
CA ASN A 422 6.66 3.24 23.81
C ASN A 422 6.29 1.97 24.60
N LEU A 423 6.34 0.81 23.95
CA LEU A 423 6.09 -0.49 24.59
C LEU A 423 7.06 -0.75 25.75
N VAL A 424 8.35 -0.48 25.56
CA VAL A 424 9.36 -0.63 26.63
C VAL A 424 9.12 0.37 27.75
N GLU A 425 8.74 1.60 27.43
CA GLU A 425 8.41 2.62 28.44
C GLU A 425 7.21 2.20 29.30
N GLN A 426 6.10 1.80 28.66
CA GLN A 426 4.90 1.33 29.38
C GLN A 426 5.18 0.09 30.23
N LEU A 427 6.00 -0.85 29.70
CA LEU A 427 6.42 -2.02 30.46
C LEU A 427 7.22 -1.65 31.72
N ASN A 428 8.15 -0.68 31.59
CA ASN A 428 8.95 -0.23 32.72
C ASN A 428 8.10 0.49 33.76
N VAL A 429 7.13 1.33 33.33
CA VAL A 429 6.16 1.97 34.24
C VAL A 429 5.33 0.91 34.99
N ALA A 430 4.76 -0.06 34.25
CA ALA A 430 3.97 -1.13 34.87
C ALA A 430 4.81 -1.98 35.86
N LYS A 431 6.08 -2.24 35.56
CA LYS A 431 7.01 -2.92 36.47
C LYS A 431 7.37 -2.05 37.68
N GLU A 432 7.52 -0.74 37.49
CA GLU A 432 7.75 0.18 38.61
C GLU A 432 6.59 0.16 39.61
N ASP A 433 5.33 0.08 39.16
CA ASP A 433 4.16 0.02 40.03
C ASP A 433 4.07 -1.29 40.81
N THR A 434 4.50 -2.41 40.24
CA THR A 434 4.48 -3.73 40.87
C THR A 434 5.76 -4.09 41.62
N THR A 435 6.87 -3.41 41.34
CA THR A 435 8.18 -3.68 41.91
C THR A 435 8.25 -3.19 43.35
N SER A 436 8.70 -4.05 44.27
CA SER A 436 8.94 -3.72 45.67
C SER A 436 9.81 -2.47 45.84
N PRO A 437 9.50 -1.57 46.81
CA PRO A 437 10.35 -0.42 47.13
C PRO A 437 11.82 -0.79 47.35
N TYR A 438 12.07 -1.94 47.97
CA TYR A 438 13.42 -2.46 48.21
C TYR A 438 14.17 -2.80 46.89
N VAL A 439 13.48 -3.36 45.91
CA VAL A 439 14.09 -3.66 44.60
C VAL A 439 14.32 -2.37 43.81
N LYS A 440 13.43 -1.38 43.86
CA LYS A 440 13.63 -0.05 43.27
C LYS A 440 14.89 0.63 43.82
N GLU A 441 15.04 0.61 45.12
CA GLU A 441 16.22 1.16 45.80
C GLU A 441 17.50 0.39 45.43
N ALA A 442 17.42 -0.95 45.39
CA ALA A 442 18.53 -1.79 44.94
C ALA A 442 18.98 -1.46 43.49
N ILE A 443 18.04 -1.31 42.58
CA ILE A 443 18.32 -0.93 41.19
C ILE A 443 18.99 0.45 41.12
N THR A 444 18.52 1.41 41.88
CA THR A 444 19.10 2.76 41.96
C THR A 444 20.55 2.71 42.44
N LEU A 445 20.83 1.92 43.47
CA LEU A 445 22.18 1.73 44.02
C LEU A 445 23.09 0.98 43.03
N ILE A 446 22.58 -0.03 42.33
CA ILE A 446 23.29 -0.73 41.27
C ILE A 446 23.68 0.24 40.16
N LYS A 447 22.72 1.02 39.64
CA LYS A 447 22.95 2.02 38.57
C LYS A 447 24.00 3.06 38.98
N LYS A 448 24.07 3.44 40.23
CA LYS A 448 25.06 4.40 40.75
C LYS A 448 26.45 3.80 40.95
N ASN A 449 26.54 2.51 41.26
CA ASN A 449 27.79 1.88 41.69
C ASN A 449 28.24 0.68 40.82
N TYR A 450 27.62 0.42 39.67
CA TYR A 450 27.86 -0.78 38.84
C TYR A 450 29.33 -1.02 38.47
N SER A 451 30.13 0.05 38.35
CA SER A 451 31.56 -0.04 38.06
C SER A 451 32.40 -0.57 39.24
N LYS A 452 31.87 -0.55 40.45
CA LYS A 452 32.55 -1.03 41.67
C LYS A 452 32.21 -2.50 41.96
N ASN A 453 32.95 -3.09 42.88
CA ASN A 453 32.60 -4.43 43.39
C ASN A 453 31.39 -4.33 44.34
N ILE A 454 30.22 -4.70 43.84
CA ILE A 454 28.98 -4.71 44.62
C ILE A 454 28.59 -6.16 44.90
N SER A 455 28.44 -6.51 46.17
CA SER A 455 27.88 -7.78 46.57
C SER A 455 26.39 -7.63 46.94
N GLN A 456 25.62 -8.70 46.73
CA GLN A 456 24.21 -8.73 47.15
C GLN A 456 24.04 -8.50 48.65
N SER A 457 24.97 -8.98 49.47
CA SER A 457 24.94 -8.79 50.94
C SER A 457 25.17 -7.34 51.34
N GLU A 458 26.11 -6.64 50.73
CA GLU A 458 26.36 -5.21 50.97
C GLU A 458 25.16 -4.37 50.56
N LEU A 459 24.59 -4.69 49.41
CA LEU A 459 23.41 -3.98 48.89
C LEU A 459 22.20 -4.18 49.82
N ALA A 460 21.95 -5.42 50.24
CA ALA A 460 20.87 -5.73 51.17
C ALA A 460 21.03 -5.02 52.51
N GLN A 461 22.27 -4.93 53.02
CA GLN A 461 22.59 -4.21 54.24
C GLN A 461 22.31 -2.70 54.13
N GLN A 462 22.66 -2.10 52.99
CA GLN A 462 22.39 -0.68 52.70
C GLN A 462 20.88 -0.36 52.68
N ILE A 463 20.07 -1.30 52.18
CA ILE A 463 18.61 -1.17 52.07
C ILE A 463 17.89 -1.55 53.36
N GLY A 464 18.61 -2.16 54.31
CA GLY A 464 18.04 -2.57 55.63
C GLY A 464 17.25 -3.89 55.60
N ILE A 465 17.56 -4.80 54.67
CA ILE A 465 16.91 -6.12 54.54
C ILE A 465 17.94 -7.25 54.53
N SER A 466 17.48 -8.49 54.72
CA SER A 466 18.37 -9.64 54.59
C SER A 466 18.75 -9.95 53.10
N SER A 467 19.95 -10.46 52.87
CA SER A 467 20.41 -10.85 51.53
C SER A 467 19.52 -11.91 50.88
N ASN A 468 18.99 -12.87 51.67
CA ASN A 468 18.06 -13.89 51.17
C ASN A 468 16.71 -13.28 50.75
N TYR A 469 16.21 -12.30 51.51
CA TYR A 469 14.97 -11.61 51.15
C TYR A 469 15.15 -10.76 49.89
N LEU A 470 16.26 -10.04 49.76
CA LEU A 470 16.59 -9.33 48.51
C LEU A 470 16.69 -10.29 47.31
N SER A 471 17.29 -11.48 47.50
CA SER A 471 17.38 -12.49 46.45
C SER A 471 16.01 -13.00 46.00
N SER A 472 15.10 -13.23 46.95
CA SER A 472 13.73 -13.65 46.63
C SER A 472 12.95 -12.56 45.91
N LEU A 473 13.09 -11.29 46.34
CA LEU A 473 12.46 -10.15 45.67
C LEU A 473 12.98 -9.93 44.24
N PHE A 474 14.29 -10.06 44.02
CA PHE A 474 14.82 -9.98 42.65
C PHE A 474 14.23 -11.06 41.72
N LYS A 475 14.06 -12.28 42.23
CA LYS A 475 13.46 -13.39 41.49
C LYS A 475 11.95 -13.20 41.26
N SER A 476 11.21 -12.70 42.28
CA SER A 476 9.77 -12.47 42.14
C SER A 476 9.45 -11.30 41.24
N ASP A 477 10.14 -10.17 41.42
CA ASP A 477 9.81 -8.91 40.75
C ASP A 477 10.43 -8.79 39.37
N LEU A 478 11.68 -9.29 39.19
CA LEU A 478 12.45 -9.14 37.96
C LEU A 478 12.66 -10.46 37.19
N GLN A 479 12.21 -11.60 37.76
CA GLN A 479 12.38 -12.95 37.18
C GLN A 479 13.85 -13.36 36.99
N ILE A 480 14.82 -12.58 37.47
CA ILE A 480 16.27 -12.82 37.38
C ILE A 480 16.93 -12.56 38.71
N GLY A 481 18.10 -13.18 38.92
CA GLY A 481 18.86 -12.93 40.16
C GLY A 481 19.67 -11.64 40.10
N PHE A 482 20.07 -11.14 41.30
CA PHE A 482 20.92 -9.95 41.45
C PHE A 482 22.17 -9.97 40.57
N THR A 483 22.93 -11.07 40.60
CA THR A 483 24.17 -11.20 39.81
C THR A 483 23.91 -11.13 38.32
N GLU A 484 22.82 -11.70 37.87
CA GLU A 484 22.43 -11.66 36.48
C GLU A 484 22.00 -10.25 36.07
N TYR A 485 21.21 -9.57 36.88
CA TYR A 485 20.82 -8.18 36.65
C TYR A 485 22.04 -7.26 36.54
N LEU A 486 22.96 -7.32 37.53
CA LEU A 486 24.19 -6.51 37.53
C LEU A 486 25.04 -6.79 36.27
N THR A 487 25.16 -8.06 35.92
CA THR A 487 25.93 -8.49 34.73
C THR A 487 25.33 -7.95 33.44
N ASN A 488 24.03 -8.06 33.27
CA ASN A 488 23.30 -7.54 32.09
C ASN A 488 23.45 -6.01 32.02
N TYR A 489 23.31 -5.31 33.14
CA TYR A 489 23.49 -3.85 33.21
C TYR A 489 24.92 -3.42 32.83
N ARG A 490 25.94 -4.12 33.30
CA ARG A 490 27.34 -3.87 32.92
C ARG A 490 27.60 -4.11 31.46
N LEU A 491 27.02 -5.15 30.87
CA LEU A 491 27.12 -5.45 29.43
C LEU A 491 26.44 -4.38 28.57
N SER A 492 25.28 -3.86 29.00
CA SER A 492 24.60 -2.76 28.26
C SER A 492 25.47 -1.50 28.25
N LYS A 493 26.11 -1.16 29.38
CA LYS A 493 27.04 -0.03 29.45
C LYS A 493 28.29 -0.25 28.59
N ALA A 494 28.83 -1.47 28.56
CA ALA A 494 29.95 -1.81 27.70
C ALA A 494 29.62 -1.64 26.20
N LYS A 495 28.42 -2.05 25.77
CA LYS A 495 27.94 -1.83 24.39
C LYS A 495 27.91 -0.33 24.06
N MET A 496 27.31 0.50 24.90
CA MET A 496 27.28 1.96 24.69
C MET A 496 28.67 2.56 24.56
N LEU A 497 29.63 2.11 25.37
CA LEU A 497 31.02 2.60 25.30
C LEU A 497 31.75 2.14 24.03
N ILE A 498 31.45 0.92 23.55
CA ILE A 498 31.98 0.42 22.27
C ILE A 498 31.40 1.24 21.09
N GLU A 499 30.10 1.51 21.12
CA GLU A 499 29.39 2.31 20.09
C GLU A 499 29.94 3.74 20.00
N ASN A 500 30.29 4.34 21.12
CA ASN A 500 30.87 5.68 21.16
C ASN A 500 32.32 5.74 20.62
N GLY A 501 33.00 4.62 20.44
CA GLY A 501 34.29 4.50 19.74
C GLY A 501 35.50 5.16 20.37
N ASN A 502 35.38 5.80 21.54
CA ASN A 502 36.40 6.68 22.12
C ASN A 502 37.37 6.00 23.11
N LYS A 503 37.22 4.69 23.38
CA LYS A 503 38.00 3.98 24.40
C LYS A 503 38.50 2.61 23.93
N ASN A 504 39.63 2.19 24.46
CA ASN A 504 40.11 0.82 24.20
C ASN A 504 39.34 -0.21 25.04
N PHE A 505 39.35 -1.48 24.62
CA PHE A 505 38.61 -2.55 25.30
C PHE A 505 39.00 -2.79 26.75
N HIS A 506 40.27 -2.54 27.12
CA HIS A 506 40.74 -2.68 28.51
C HIS A 506 40.10 -1.60 29.40
N GLU A 507 40.03 -0.37 28.91
CA GLU A 507 39.35 0.73 29.61
C GLU A 507 37.86 0.47 29.78
N ILE A 508 37.19 0.00 28.69
CA ILE A 508 35.76 -0.33 28.72
C ILE A 508 35.46 -1.43 29.75
N VAL A 509 36.25 -2.49 29.77
CA VAL A 509 36.11 -3.61 30.72
C VAL A 509 36.24 -3.14 32.17
N SER A 510 37.27 -2.32 32.47
CA SER A 510 37.52 -1.76 33.78
C SER A 510 36.39 -0.80 34.22
N GLU A 511 36.00 0.11 33.33
CA GLU A 511 34.96 1.12 33.59
C GLU A 511 33.57 0.50 33.80
N CYS A 512 33.30 -0.62 33.13
CA CYS A 512 32.07 -1.38 33.35
C CYS A 512 32.11 -2.31 34.57
N GLY A 513 33.20 -2.31 35.34
CA GLY A 513 33.32 -3.09 36.56
C GLY A 513 33.59 -4.59 36.33
N PHE A 514 34.15 -4.97 35.21
CA PHE A 514 34.63 -6.33 34.97
C PHE A 514 36.13 -6.43 35.32
N TYR A 515 36.43 -7.32 36.24
CA TYR A 515 37.83 -7.51 36.73
C TYR A 515 38.65 -8.43 35.84
N ASN A 516 38.00 -9.23 34.99
CA ASN A 516 38.70 -10.19 34.13
C ASN A 516 38.29 -9.98 32.69
N TYR A 517 39.28 -9.57 31.89
CA TYR A 517 39.15 -9.31 30.44
C TYR A 517 38.63 -10.54 29.67
N ASN A 518 39.21 -11.71 29.93
CA ASN A 518 38.82 -12.94 29.25
C ASN A 518 37.38 -13.39 29.60
N TYR A 519 37.02 -13.20 30.88
CA TYR A 519 35.64 -13.46 31.33
C TYR A 519 34.63 -12.54 30.63
N PHE A 520 34.94 -11.26 30.57
CA PHE A 520 34.08 -10.29 29.85
C PHE A 520 33.91 -10.70 28.38
N PHE A 521 34.99 -11.05 27.66
CA PHE A 521 34.88 -11.43 26.26
C PHE A 521 34.05 -12.69 26.02
N LYS A 522 34.20 -13.71 26.86
CA LYS A 522 33.38 -14.93 26.83
C LYS A 522 31.91 -14.63 27.12
N LEU A 523 31.66 -13.79 28.12
CA LEU A 523 30.32 -13.43 28.54
C LEU A 523 29.63 -12.56 27.47
N PHE A 524 30.33 -11.58 26.93
CA PHE A 524 29.83 -10.72 25.86
C PHE A 524 29.46 -11.56 24.64
N LYS A 525 30.36 -12.46 24.18
CA LYS A 525 30.06 -13.38 23.07
C LYS A 525 28.85 -14.27 23.37
N LYS A 526 28.73 -14.79 24.59
CA LYS A 526 27.58 -15.64 24.99
C LYS A 526 26.24 -14.87 24.95
N LYS A 527 26.23 -13.62 25.40
CA LYS A 527 25.00 -12.81 25.52
C LYS A 527 24.68 -11.99 24.26
N VAL A 528 25.68 -11.59 23.47
CA VAL A 528 25.54 -10.73 22.29
C VAL A 528 25.65 -11.53 20.99
N GLY A 529 26.17 -12.75 21.02
CA GLY A 529 26.37 -13.62 19.87
C GLY A 529 27.73 -13.44 19.16
N MET A 530 28.42 -12.33 19.38
CA MET A 530 29.71 -12.00 18.78
C MET A 530 30.68 -11.40 19.79
N THR A 531 31.96 -11.39 19.50
CA THR A 531 32.98 -10.79 20.39
C THR A 531 32.85 -9.26 20.39
N PRO A 532 33.33 -8.56 21.45
CA PRO A 532 33.37 -7.09 21.48
C PRO A 532 34.05 -6.46 20.29
N LYS A 533 35.13 -7.12 19.74
CA LYS A 533 35.85 -6.65 18.57
C LYS A 533 35.02 -6.81 17.27
N GLU A 534 34.37 -7.95 17.11
CA GLU A 534 33.45 -8.18 15.98
C GLU A 534 32.27 -7.19 16.05
N TYR A 535 31.74 -6.92 17.24
CA TYR A 535 30.69 -5.94 17.46
C TYR A 535 31.13 -4.52 17.06
N ALA A 536 32.31 -4.08 17.52
CA ALA A 536 32.86 -2.78 17.12
C ALA A 536 33.09 -2.67 15.61
N ASN A 537 33.63 -3.71 14.97
CA ASN A 537 33.84 -3.73 13.52
C ASN A 537 32.51 -3.67 12.75
N SER A 538 31.46 -4.32 13.23
CA SER A 538 30.14 -4.27 12.61
C SER A 538 29.51 -2.87 12.62
N LEU A 539 29.89 -2.01 13.55
CA LEU A 539 29.46 -0.61 13.64
C LEU A 539 30.20 0.31 12.65
N HIS A 540 31.45 0.00 12.32
CA HIS A 540 32.27 0.77 11.37
C HIS A 540 32.02 0.38 9.89
N MET A 541 31.30 -0.70 9.63
CA MET A 541 30.87 -1.13 8.29
C MET A 541 29.47 -0.62 7.91
N ARG A 542 28.85 0.22 8.74
CA ARG A 542 27.52 0.82 8.50
C ARG A 542 27.60 2.27 8.07
#